data_89f2b33cc01ad226fa7a28774f87a567
#
_entry.id   89f2b33cc01ad226fa7a28774f87a567
#
_cell.length_a   1.000
_cell.length_b   1.000
_cell.length_c   1.000
_cell.angle_alpha   90.00
_cell.angle_beta   90.00
_cell.angle_gamma   90.00
#
_symmetry.space_group_name_H-M   'P 1'
#
loop_
_entity.id
_entity.type
_entity.pdbx_description
1 polymer ?
#
loop_
_entity_poly.entity_id
_entity_poly.type
_entity_poly.pdbx_seq_one_letter_code
_entity_poly.pdbx_strand_id
1 'polypeptide(L)'
;MGTSRDPRVRKMTVLGYGFPDPMTRRIVRLILLSVATSASAADRVPLPLELPKPLFVGTPVPFKLANLEQPTGVKRPPFLVPAGTVNLALGKPVTASDTDPLIGEIPFVTDGNKKGTEGTYVELGPGLQWVQVDLGAPATLYAIVCWHFHAQARAYHDVIVQVAGDLKFKTGVRTLFNNDSGNTAGFGAGKDLAYVETSEGRLIDAKGVRARYVRLYSNGNTTSALNHYVEVEVFGRK
;
A
#
# COMPACT_ATOMS: atom_id res chain seq x y z
N MET A 1 -36.75 76.45 -12.27
CA MET A 1 -36.17 77.45 -13.17
C MET A 1 -35.19 76.74 -14.06
N GLY A 2 -35.47 76.57 -15.22
CA GLY A 2 -35.62 77.15 -16.52
C GLY A 2 -34.84 76.26 -17.45
N THR A 3 -35.46 75.50 -18.25
CA THR A 3 -35.78 75.71 -19.70
C THR A 3 -34.55 75.84 -20.60
N SER A 4 -34.40 74.98 -21.58
CA SER A 4 -34.54 75.28 -23.00
C SER A 4 -33.91 74.14 -23.83
N ARG A 5 -34.64 73.31 -24.55
CA ARG A 5 -34.92 73.33 -26.00
C ARG A 5 -33.67 73.70 -26.84
N ASP A 6 -33.35 73.07 -27.92
CA ASP A 6 -33.96 72.42 -29.02
C ASP A 6 -32.90 71.99 -30.11
N PRO A 7 -33.36 71.58 -31.23
CA PRO A 7 -32.89 70.35 -31.94
C PRO A 7 -32.15 70.69 -33.22
N ARG A 8 -31.53 69.74 -33.84
CA ARG A 8 -31.41 69.70 -35.32
C ARG A 8 -31.26 68.27 -35.87
N VAL A 9 -32.30 67.82 -36.44
CA VAL A 9 -32.38 66.74 -37.39
C VAL A 9 -31.52 67.07 -38.62
N ARG A 10 -30.67 66.16 -38.99
CA ARG A 10 -30.20 66.00 -40.37
C ARG A 10 -30.37 64.59 -40.84
N LYS A 11 -31.30 64.41 -41.80
CA LYS A 11 -31.41 63.23 -42.66
C LYS A 11 -30.14 63.09 -43.48
N MET A 12 -29.61 61.89 -43.56
CA MET A 12 -28.69 61.52 -44.63
C MET A 12 -28.95 60.09 -45.07
N THR A 13 -29.37 59.99 -46.20
CA THR A 13 -29.50 59.04 -47.29
C THR A 13 -28.88 57.68 -47.10
N VAL A 14 -29.73 56.65 -47.29
CA VAL A 14 -29.42 55.22 -47.44
C VAL A 14 -28.67 55.00 -48.75
N LEU A 15 -27.46 54.44 -48.66
CA LEU A 15 -26.81 53.75 -49.76
C LEU A 15 -26.74 52.27 -49.40
N GLY A 16 -27.46 51.49 -50.20
CA GLY A 16 -27.46 50.04 -50.09
C GLY A 16 -26.13 49.47 -50.54
N TYR A 17 -25.59 48.59 -49.71
CA TYR A 17 -24.57 47.63 -50.15
C TYR A 17 -25.08 46.24 -49.88
N GLY A 18 -24.99 45.45 -50.97
CA GLY A 18 -25.46 44.07 -51.02
C GLY A 18 -24.71 43.16 -50.07
N PHE A 19 -25.43 42.19 -49.58
CA PHE A 19 -24.89 41.07 -48.76
C PHE A 19 -24.20 40.09 -49.73
N PRO A 20 -22.97 39.66 -49.41
CA PRO A 20 -22.43 38.45 -50.02
C PRO A 20 -22.94 37.19 -49.30
N ASP A 21 -23.17 36.18 -50.11
CA ASP A 21 -23.67 34.85 -49.79
C ASP A 21 -22.99 34.16 -48.58
N PRO A 22 -23.71 33.27 -47.89
CA PRO A 22 -23.14 32.52 -46.76
C PRO A 22 -22.23 31.40 -47.28
N MET A 23 -20.94 31.62 -47.22
CA MET A 23 -19.92 30.60 -47.42
C MET A 23 -20.05 29.47 -46.38
N THR A 24 -20.33 28.32 -46.90
CA THR A 24 -20.33 27.00 -46.27
C THR A 24 -19.16 26.83 -45.27
N ARG A 25 -19.42 26.92 -43.99
CA ARG A 25 -18.47 26.48 -42.93
C ARG A 25 -18.43 24.95 -42.90
N ARG A 26 -17.45 24.35 -43.53
CA ARG A 26 -17.09 22.95 -43.33
C ARG A 26 -16.51 22.80 -41.92
N ILE A 27 -17.32 22.27 -40.97
CA ILE A 27 -16.87 21.86 -39.64
C ILE A 27 -16.09 20.55 -39.83
N VAL A 28 -14.77 20.62 -39.84
CA VAL A 28 -13.90 19.45 -39.68
C VAL A 28 -13.99 19.01 -38.24
N ARG A 29 -14.84 18.01 -37.96
CA ARG A 29 -14.83 17.30 -36.67
C ARG A 29 -13.58 16.44 -36.58
N LEU A 30 -12.58 16.89 -35.86
CA LEU A 30 -11.44 16.08 -35.44
C LEU A 30 -11.94 15.05 -34.39
N ILE A 31 -12.16 13.81 -34.85
CA ILE A 31 -12.46 12.70 -33.91
C ILE A 31 -11.12 12.31 -33.30
N LEU A 32 -10.85 12.77 -32.08
CA LEU A 32 -9.79 12.23 -31.23
C LEU A 32 -10.20 10.83 -30.79
N LEU A 33 -9.66 9.83 -31.47
CA LEU A 33 -9.77 8.43 -31.03
C LEU A 33 -8.86 8.25 -29.83
N SER A 34 -9.41 8.36 -28.61
CA SER A 34 -8.72 7.97 -27.38
C SER A 34 -8.62 6.44 -27.37
N VAL A 35 -7.46 5.92 -27.71
CA VAL A 35 -7.13 4.51 -27.45
C VAL A 35 -6.97 4.34 -25.96
N ALA A 36 -8.05 3.98 -25.29
CA ALA A 36 -7.98 3.47 -23.93
C ALA A 36 -7.30 2.08 -24.02
N THR A 37 -6.03 2.01 -23.67
CA THR A 37 -5.36 0.73 -23.41
C THR A 37 -5.99 0.11 -22.18
N SER A 38 -7.04 -0.68 -22.39
CA SER A 38 -7.56 -1.58 -21.37
C SER A 38 -6.47 -2.61 -21.07
N ALA A 39 -5.86 -2.55 -19.88
CA ALA A 39 -4.99 -3.60 -19.40
C ALA A 39 -5.80 -4.90 -19.40
N SER A 40 -5.44 -5.81 -20.27
CA SER A 40 -6.15 -7.07 -20.47
C SER A 40 -6.13 -7.89 -19.17
N ALA A 41 -7.28 -8.44 -18.80
CA ALA A 41 -7.39 -9.41 -17.69
C ALA A 41 -6.52 -10.68 -17.93
N ALA A 42 -6.05 -10.88 -19.16
CA ALA A 42 -5.22 -12.01 -19.57
C ALA A 42 -3.77 -11.98 -19.03
N ASP A 43 -3.27 -10.83 -18.54
CA ASP A 43 -1.90 -10.68 -18.08
C ASP A 43 -1.73 -10.82 -16.55
N ARG A 44 -2.71 -11.35 -15.84
CA ARG A 44 -2.61 -11.58 -14.40
C ARG A 44 -2.21 -13.03 -14.10
N VAL A 45 -1.20 -13.16 -13.25
CA VAL A 45 -0.65 -14.45 -12.81
C VAL A 45 -0.73 -14.58 -11.29
N PRO A 46 -0.74 -15.79 -10.73
CA PRO A 46 -0.58 -15.96 -9.29
C PRO A 46 0.69 -15.28 -8.80
N LEU A 47 0.60 -14.65 -7.62
CA LEU A 47 1.77 -14.08 -6.94
C LEU A 47 2.87 -15.14 -6.83
N PRO A 48 4.12 -14.86 -7.24
CA PRO A 48 5.24 -15.82 -7.15
C PRO A 48 5.74 -15.91 -5.69
N LEU A 49 4.87 -16.40 -4.82
CA LEU A 49 5.07 -16.49 -3.37
C LEU A 49 5.35 -17.94 -2.99
N GLU A 50 6.53 -18.19 -2.45
CA GLU A 50 6.90 -19.45 -1.84
C GLU A 50 6.65 -19.41 -0.34
N LEU A 51 5.88 -20.36 0.18
CA LEU A 51 5.55 -20.45 1.59
C LEU A 51 6.54 -21.37 2.33
N PRO A 52 6.98 -21.01 3.55
CA PRO A 52 7.75 -21.90 4.39
C PRO A 52 6.88 -23.06 4.88
N LYS A 53 7.53 -24.14 5.32
CA LYS A 53 6.82 -25.25 5.97
C LYS A 53 6.23 -24.80 7.30
N PRO A 54 4.99 -25.18 7.64
CA PRO A 54 4.43 -24.94 8.97
C PRO A 54 5.32 -25.57 10.05
N LEU A 55 5.61 -24.81 11.11
CA LEU A 55 6.42 -25.28 12.23
C LEU A 55 5.56 -25.93 13.33
N PHE A 56 4.28 -25.58 13.37
CA PHE A 56 3.34 -26.28 14.24
C PHE A 56 2.04 -26.60 13.48
N VAL A 57 1.42 -27.70 13.89
CA VAL A 57 0.12 -28.13 13.40
C VAL A 57 -0.76 -28.29 14.63
N GLY A 58 -1.83 -27.53 14.73
CA GLY A 58 -2.74 -27.63 15.85
C GLY A 58 -3.81 -26.55 15.83
N THR A 59 -4.78 -26.69 16.71
CA THR A 59 -5.81 -25.68 16.91
C THR A 59 -5.14 -24.43 17.53
N PRO A 60 -5.33 -23.24 16.95
CA PRO A 60 -4.83 -22.02 17.53
C PRO A 60 -5.32 -21.87 18.98
N VAL A 61 -4.44 -21.46 19.88
CA VAL A 61 -4.85 -21.12 21.27
C VAL A 61 -5.89 -19.98 21.17
N PRO A 62 -7.01 -20.05 21.90
CA PRO A 62 -7.99 -18.98 21.87
C PRO A 62 -7.40 -17.71 22.49
N PHE A 63 -7.15 -16.70 21.68
CA PHE A 63 -6.74 -15.38 22.10
C PHE A 63 -7.95 -14.49 22.38
N LYS A 64 -7.90 -13.72 23.45
CA LYS A 64 -8.94 -12.73 23.78
C LYS A 64 -8.57 -11.38 23.14
N LEU A 65 -8.75 -11.27 21.84
CA LEU A 65 -8.62 -10.01 21.11
C LEU A 65 -9.99 -9.62 20.56
N ALA A 66 -10.40 -8.38 20.80
CA ALA A 66 -11.73 -7.91 20.44
C ALA A 66 -12.00 -7.91 18.93
N ASN A 67 -10.96 -7.75 18.10
CA ASN A 67 -11.02 -7.66 16.66
C ASN A 67 -10.24 -8.79 15.95
N LEU A 68 -10.16 -9.98 16.57
CA LEU A 68 -9.43 -11.10 15.97
C LEU A 68 -10.20 -11.69 14.79
N GLU A 69 -9.50 -11.87 13.68
CA GLU A 69 -9.99 -12.61 12.51
C GLU A 69 -10.31 -14.06 12.88
N GLN A 70 -11.49 -14.51 12.50
CA GLN A 70 -11.86 -15.90 12.75
C GLN A 70 -11.14 -16.82 11.76
N PRO A 71 -10.48 -17.90 12.23
CA PRO A 71 -9.85 -18.85 11.35
C PRO A 71 -10.88 -19.47 10.40
N THR A 72 -10.63 -19.39 9.11
CA THR A 72 -11.51 -19.99 8.09
C THR A 72 -11.31 -21.49 7.94
N GLY A 73 -10.17 -22.02 8.42
CA GLY A 73 -9.75 -23.41 8.20
C GLY A 73 -9.41 -23.73 6.71
N VAL A 74 -9.46 -22.72 5.85
CA VAL A 74 -9.21 -22.88 4.41
C VAL A 74 -7.92 -22.16 4.04
N LYS A 75 -7.10 -22.81 3.19
CA LYS A 75 -5.91 -22.21 2.63
C LYS A 75 -6.25 -20.93 1.86
N ARG A 76 -5.41 -19.89 2.01
CA ARG A 76 -5.56 -18.64 1.27
C ARG A 76 -5.63 -18.88 -0.24
N PRO A 77 -6.64 -18.33 -0.95
CA PRO A 77 -6.72 -18.44 -2.40
C PRO A 77 -5.53 -17.73 -3.08
N PRO A 78 -5.18 -18.10 -4.33
CA PRO A 78 -4.14 -17.42 -5.09
C PRO A 78 -4.43 -15.93 -5.21
N PHE A 79 -3.45 -15.09 -4.89
CA PHE A 79 -3.51 -13.65 -5.12
C PHE A 79 -2.95 -13.35 -6.51
N LEU A 80 -3.75 -12.69 -7.35
CA LEU A 80 -3.39 -12.43 -8.73
C LEU A 80 -2.72 -11.05 -8.86
N VAL A 81 -1.59 -11.00 -9.58
CA VAL A 81 -0.79 -9.80 -9.84
C VAL A 81 -0.48 -9.69 -11.34
N PRO A 82 -0.10 -8.51 -11.87
CA PRO A 82 0.37 -8.38 -13.24
C PRO A 82 1.60 -9.27 -13.50
N ALA A 83 1.67 -9.88 -14.68
CA ALA A 83 2.83 -10.67 -15.10
C ALA A 83 4.12 -9.85 -14.98
N GLY A 84 5.24 -10.49 -14.61
CA GLY A 84 6.51 -9.83 -14.37
C GLY A 84 6.62 -9.11 -13.01
N THR A 85 5.66 -9.33 -12.10
CA THR A 85 5.80 -8.93 -10.69
C THR A 85 6.84 -9.81 -10.01
N VAL A 86 7.77 -9.18 -9.27
CA VAL A 86 8.86 -9.86 -8.54
C VAL A 86 8.96 -9.34 -7.11
N ASN A 87 9.64 -10.09 -6.22
CA ASN A 87 10.00 -9.58 -4.89
C ASN A 87 11.08 -8.50 -5.03
N LEU A 88 10.74 -7.27 -4.70
CA LEU A 88 11.63 -6.11 -4.76
C LEU A 88 12.40 -5.88 -3.46
N ALA A 89 12.03 -6.56 -2.38
CA ALA A 89 12.63 -6.38 -1.05
C ALA A 89 13.84 -7.29 -0.80
N LEU A 90 13.98 -8.39 -1.54
CA LEU A 90 15.04 -9.36 -1.32
C LEU A 90 16.44 -8.70 -1.29
N GLY A 91 17.14 -8.86 -0.16
CA GLY A 91 18.47 -8.30 0.07
C GLY A 91 18.52 -6.77 0.09
N LYS A 92 17.39 -6.09 0.30
CA LYS A 92 17.35 -4.62 0.37
C LYS A 92 17.73 -4.11 1.75
N PRO A 93 18.28 -2.88 1.82
CA PRO A 93 18.58 -2.25 3.09
C PRO A 93 17.34 -2.11 3.97
N VAL A 94 17.49 -2.47 5.23
CA VAL A 94 16.47 -2.32 6.27
C VAL A 94 17.02 -1.45 7.37
N THR A 95 16.17 -0.58 7.93
CA THR A 95 16.41 0.14 9.18
C THR A 95 15.28 -0.16 10.16
N ALA A 96 15.53 0.03 11.45
CA ALA A 96 14.55 -0.20 12.49
C ALA A 96 14.53 0.96 13.50
N SER A 97 13.47 1.04 14.30
CA SER A 97 13.38 1.96 15.43
C SER A 97 14.35 1.58 16.54
N ASP A 98 14.46 0.28 16.79
CA ASP A 98 15.45 -0.31 17.69
C ASP A 98 16.66 -0.74 16.83
N THR A 99 17.81 -0.11 17.06
CA THR A 99 19.03 -0.34 16.29
C THR A 99 19.94 -1.40 16.91
N ASP A 100 19.60 -1.90 18.10
CA ASP A 100 20.34 -2.92 18.84
C ASP A 100 19.37 -4.05 19.24
N PRO A 101 18.95 -4.89 18.26
CA PRO A 101 17.97 -5.94 18.50
C PRO A 101 18.45 -6.95 19.54
N LEU A 102 17.51 -7.48 20.33
CA LEU A 102 17.78 -8.47 21.37
C LEU A 102 18.21 -9.81 20.77
N ILE A 103 17.70 -10.16 19.59
CA ILE A 103 18.04 -11.39 18.84
C ILE A 103 18.13 -11.04 17.36
N GLY A 104 19.10 -11.64 16.69
CA GLY A 104 19.27 -11.56 15.25
C GLY A 104 19.85 -10.23 14.77
N GLU A 105 19.74 -10.00 13.48
CA GLU A 105 20.26 -8.80 12.81
C GLU A 105 19.19 -8.18 11.92
N ILE A 106 19.14 -6.84 11.84
CA ILE A 106 18.13 -6.12 11.06
C ILE A 106 18.03 -6.59 9.59
N PRO A 107 19.13 -6.94 8.88
CA PRO A 107 19.06 -7.46 7.52
C PRO A 107 18.28 -8.77 7.34
N PHE A 108 18.04 -9.55 8.41
CA PHE A 108 17.23 -10.79 8.34
C PHE A 108 15.81 -10.53 7.83
N VAL A 109 15.31 -9.31 8.02
CA VAL A 109 13.96 -8.91 7.58
C VAL A 109 13.75 -9.02 6.06
N THR A 110 14.82 -9.10 5.26
CA THR A 110 14.76 -9.17 3.78
C THR A 110 15.74 -10.18 3.19
N ASP A 111 16.23 -11.15 3.96
CA ASP A 111 17.23 -12.12 3.50
C ASP A 111 16.65 -13.31 2.71
N GLY A 112 15.32 -13.40 2.64
CA GLY A 112 14.56 -14.45 1.97
C GLY A 112 14.33 -15.70 2.85
N ASN A 113 14.73 -15.67 4.12
CA ASN A 113 14.59 -16.80 5.03
C ASN A 113 13.32 -16.69 5.89
N LYS A 114 12.27 -17.35 5.46
CA LYS A 114 10.93 -17.32 6.09
C LYS A 114 10.71 -18.44 7.13
N LYS A 115 11.75 -19.11 7.60
CA LYS A 115 11.59 -20.31 8.45
C LYS A 115 11.00 -19.99 9.82
N GLY A 116 11.32 -18.82 10.40
CA GLY A 116 10.83 -18.44 11.73
C GLY A 116 11.35 -19.29 12.88
N THR A 117 12.49 -20.00 12.69
CA THR A 117 13.20 -20.74 13.74
C THR A 117 14.20 -19.83 14.43
N GLU A 118 14.72 -20.25 15.57
CA GLU A 118 15.79 -19.54 16.27
C GLU A 118 16.96 -19.22 15.31
N GLY A 119 17.48 -17.98 15.37
CA GLY A 119 18.55 -17.50 14.48
C GLY A 119 18.08 -17.06 13.09
N THR A 120 16.77 -17.04 12.80
CA THR A 120 16.23 -16.61 11.50
C THR A 120 15.21 -15.47 11.60
N TYR A 121 15.21 -14.73 12.69
CA TYR A 121 14.36 -13.55 12.91
C TYR A 121 15.09 -12.49 13.70
N VAL A 122 14.60 -11.28 13.61
CA VAL A 122 15.03 -10.16 14.46
C VAL A 122 14.00 -9.95 15.58
N GLU A 123 14.49 -9.81 16.82
CA GLU A 123 13.67 -9.47 17.99
C GLU A 123 14.02 -8.05 18.46
N LEU A 124 13.05 -7.15 18.38
CA LEU A 124 13.15 -5.77 18.82
C LEU A 124 12.52 -5.63 20.21
N GLY A 125 12.96 -4.62 20.95
CA GLY A 125 12.50 -4.30 22.28
C GLY A 125 10.99 -4.07 22.39
N PRO A 126 10.51 -3.85 23.65
CA PRO A 126 9.08 -3.62 23.92
C PRO A 126 8.60 -2.26 23.41
N GLY A 127 7.26 -2.09 23.36
CA GLY A 127 6.60 -0.89 22.87
C GLY A 127 6.43 -0.88 21.36
N LEU A 128 6.01 0.26 20.82
CA LEU A 128 5.81 0.44 19.39
C LEU A 128 7.15 0.47 18.68
N GLN A 129 7.43 -0.58 17.91
CA GLN A 129 8.63 -0.71 17.10
C GLN A 129 8.28 -0.72 15.61
N TRP A 130 9.26 -0.44 14.77
CA TRP A 130 9.10 -0.53 13.33
C TRP A 130 10.37 -1.04 12.63
N VAL A 131 10.16 -1.68 11.48
CA VAL A 131 11.18 -1.96 10.47
C VAL A 131 10.83 -1.22 9.17
N GLN A 132 11.84 -0.75 8.43
CA GLN A 132 11.65 -0.02 7.18
C GLN A 132 12.57 -0.54 6.09
N VAL A 133 11.99 -0.98 4.98
CA VAL A 133 12.69 -1.44 3.78
C VAL A 133 12.85 -0.28 2.79
N ASP A 134 14.06 -0.07 2.27
CA ASP A 134 14.32 0.81 1.13
C ASP A 134 14.45 0.01 -0.16
N LEU A 135 13.48 0.09 -1.05
CA LEU A 135 13.49 -0.61 -2.34
C LEU A 135 14.53 -0.08 -3.34
N GLY A 136 15.25 1.01 -2.96
CA GLY A 136 16.28 1.67 -3.76
C GLY A 136 15.73 2.68 -4.77
N ALA A 137 14.54 2.43 -5.32
CA ALA A 137 13.85 3.33 -6.25
C ALA A 137 12.32 3.21 -6.11
N PRO A 138 11.55 4.24 -6.51
CA PRO A 138 10.10 4.14 -6.56
C PRO A 138 9.63 3.04 -7.52
N ALA A 139 8.76 2.15 -7.04
CA ALA A 139 8.19 1.04 -7.79
C ALA A 139 6.66 1.00 -7.62
N THR A 140 5.96 0.30 -8.52
CA THR A 140 4.54 0.02 -8.39
C THR A 140 4.37 -1.27 -7.61
N LEU A 141 3.74 -1.19 -6.42
CA LEU A 141 3.61 -2.29 -5.48
C LEU A 141 2.23 -2.93 -5.59
N TYR A 142 2.19 -4.26 -5.64
CA TYR A 142 0.94 -5.04 -5.76
C TYR A 142 0.61 -5.82 -4.51
N ALA A 143 1.63 -6.37 -3.81
CA ALA A 143 1.44 -7.07 -2.56
C ALA A 143 2.63 -6.86 -1.62
N ILE A 144 2.35 -6.87 -0.31
CA ILE A 144 3.35 -6.95 0.75
C ILE A 144 2.99 -8.18 1.57
N VAL A 145 3.97 -9.03 1.87
CA VAL A 145 3.79 -10.16 2.76
C VAL A 145 4.73 -10.00 3.94
N CYS A 146 4.19 -10.03 5.14
CA CYS A 146 4.95 -9.95 6.39
C CYS A 146 4.82 -11.27 7.15
N TRP A 147 5.95 -11.78 7.60
CA TRP A 147 6.03 -12.84 8.59
C TRP A 147 6.63 -12.28 9.87
N HIS A 148 5.81 -12.21 10.90
CA HIS A 148 6.32 -12.16 12.26
C HIS A 148 6.65 -13.58 12.72
N PHE A 149 7.09 -13.75 13.98
CA PHE A 149 7.41 -15.08 14.49
C PHE A 149 6.18 -16.00 14.48
N HIS A 150 6.27 -17.06 13.70
CA HIS A 150 5.15 -17.98 13.43
C HIS A 150 5.45 -19.45 13.82
N ALA A 151 6.52 -19.69 14.58
CA ALA A 151 6.81 -21.02 15.11
C ALA A 151 5.87 -21.40 16.28
N GLN A 152 5.15 -20.45 16.81
CA GLN A 152 4.15 -20.60 17.87
C GLN A 152 2.94 -19.73 17.56
N ALA A 153 1.76 -20.19 17.97
CA ALA A 153 0.54 -19.40 17.80
C ALA A 153 0.63 -18.10 18.62
N ARG A 154 0.60 -16.95 17.97
CA ARG A 154 0.53 -15.61 18.57
C ARG A 154 -0.10 -14.62 17.61
N ALA A 155 -0.60 -13.53 18.13
CA ALA A 155 -1.07 -12.39 17.36
C ALA A 155 -0.32 -11.14 17.82
N TYR A 156 0.10 -10.30 16.87
CA TYR A 156 0.78 -9.04 17.14
C TYR A 156 -0.22 -7.91 17.29
N HIS A 157 0.07 -6.98 18.20
CA HIS A 157 -0.72 -5.79 18.46
C HIS A 157 -0.25 -4.65 17.57
N ASP A 158 -1.20 -3.79 17.18
CA ASP A 158 -0.96 -2.54 16.46
C ASP A 158 -0.10 -2.72 15.20
N VAL A 159 -0.37 -3.81 14.45
CA VAL A 159 0.30 -4.02 13.17
C VAL A 159 -0.20 -2.99 12.18
N ILE A 160 0.74 -2.15 11.71
CA ILE A 160 0.44 -1.10 10.73
C ILE A 160 1.46 -1.19 9.61
N VAL A 161 0.99 -1.20 8.36
CA VAL A 161 1.85 -1.20 7.18
C VAL A 161 1.61 0.08 6.39
N GLN A 162 2.68 0.85 6.25
CA GLN A 162 2.69 2.11 5.53
C GLN A 162 3.70 2.10 4.39
N VAL A 163 3.40 2.86 3.34
CA VAL A 163 4.30 3.08 2.22
C VAL A 163 4.45 4.57 1.94
N ALA A 164 5.63 4.98 1.48
CA ALA A 164 5.92 6.37 1.15
C ALA A 164 6.97 6.50 0.03
N GLY A 165 7.00 7.66 -0.63
CA GLY A 165 8.14 8.09 -1.43
C GLY A 165 9.22 8.79 -0.59
N ASP A 166 8.86 9.23 0.61
CA ASP A 166 9.71 9.97 1.56
C ASP A 166 10.30 9.05 2.63
N LEU A 167 11.63 9.04 2.74
CA LEU A 167 12.39 8.27 3.73
C LEU A 167 11.91 8.49 5.18
N LYS A 168 11.51 9.72 5.51
CA LYS A 168 11.11 10.10 6.87
C LYS A 168 9.62 9.88 7.16
N PHE A 169 8.85 9.41 6.18
CA PHE A 169 7.39 9.21 6.31
C PHE A 169 6.65 10.46 6.79
N LYS A 170 7.04 11.65 6.31
CA LYS A 170 6.40 12.93 6.63
C LYS A 170 5.36 13.34 5.59
N THR A 171 5.55 12.93 4.35
CA THR A 171 4.71 13.34 3.21
C THR A 171 4.35 12.13 2.33
N GLY A 172 3.14 12.18 1.76
CA GLY A 172 2.67 11.14 0.84
C GLY A 172 2.56 9.74 1.43
N VAL A 173 2.41 9.64 2.75
CA VAL A 173 2.27 8.36 3.46
C VAL A 173 0.90 7.75 3.14
N ARG A 174 0.88 6.47 2.81
CA ARG A 174 -0.35 5.69 2.63
C ARG A 174 -0.32 4.48 3.55
N THR A 175 -1.32 4.37 4.40
CA THR A 175 -1.55 3.18 5.23
C THR A 175 -2.28 2.15 4.39
N LEU A 176 -1.70 0.95 4.29
CA LEU A 176 -2.24 -0.18 3.53
C LEU A 176 -2.92 -1.21 4.42
N PHE A 177 -2.48 -1.30 5.67
CA PHE A 177 -3.02 -2.18 6.69
C PHE A 177 -2.89 -1.50 8.05
N ASN A 178 -3.92 -1.62 8.89
CA ASN A 178 -3.91 -1.11 10.26
C ASN A 178 -4.93 -1.87 11.13
N ASN A 179 -4.44 -2.72 12.04
CA ASN A 179 -5.28 -3.44 13.00
C ASN A 179 -5.32 -2.80 14.40
N ASP A 180 -4.71 -1.62 14.56
CA ASP A 180 -4.77 -0.83 15.80
C ASP A 180 -6.14 -0.16 15.94
N SER A 181 -7.14 -0.92 16.38
CA SER A 181 -8.51 -0.43 16.56
C SER A 181 -8.65 0.61 17.67
N GLY A 182 -7.72 0.62 18.62
CA GLY A 182 -7.67 1.55 19.75
C GLY A 182 -6.92 2.85 19.47
N ASN A 183 -6.24 2.97 18.32
CA ASN A 183 -5.34 4.08 18.00
C ASN A 183 -4.22 4.28 19.05
N THR A 184 -3.71 3.21 19.60
CA THR A 184 -2.62 3.21 20.60
C THR A 184 -1.29 3.64 19.99
N ALA A 185 -1.06 3.33 18.71
CA ALA A 185 0.11 3.75 17.94
C ALA A 185 0.03 5.22 17.43
N GLY A 186 -1.14 5.86 17.51
CA GLY A 186 -1.31 7.27 17.12
C GLY A 186 -1.42 7.54 15.62
N PHE A 187 -1.62 6.52 14.77
CA PHE A 187 -1.76 6.66 13.30
C PHE A 187 -3.23 6.66 12.82
N GLY A 188 -4.18 6.81 13.72
CA GLY A 188 -5.60 6.68 13.49
C GLY A 188 -6.11 5.27 13.78
N ALA A 189 -7.39 5.16 14.21
CA ALA A 189 -8.01 3.88 14.52
C ALA A 189 -8.09 3.01 13.26
N GLY A 190 -7.51 1.81 13.34
CA GLY A 190 -7.50 0.81 12.30
C GLY A 190 -8.84 0.12 12.11
N LYS A 191 -9.09 -0.41 10.92
CA LYS A 191 -10.30 -1.18 10.57
C LYS A 191 -9.98 -2.62 10.20
N ASP A 192 -8.70 -2.95 10.04
CA ASP A 192 -8.28 -4.31 9.74
C ASP A 192 -8.35 -5.18 11.00
N LEU A 193 -8.54 -6.48 10.79
CA LEU A 193 -8.60 -7.42 11.90
C LEU A 193 -7.20 -7.84 12.34
N ALA A 194 -7.02 -8.03 13.64
CA ALA A 194 -5.89 -8.77 14.17
C ALA A 194 -5.94 -10.22 13.69
N TYR A 195 -4.80 -10.87 13.58
CA TYR A 195 -4.71 -12.22 13.04
C TYR A 195 -3.68 -13.05 13.81
N VAL A 196 -3.88 -14.37 13.81
CA VAL A 196 -2.89 -15.30 14.35
C VAL A 196 -1.82 -15.54 13.29
N GLU A 197 -0.55 -15.41 13.68
CA GLU A 197 0.57 -15.67 12.77
C GLU A 197 0.64 -17.14 12.37
N THR A 198 0.88 -17.34 11.09
CA THR A 198 1.05 -18.67 10.49
C THR A 198 2.20 -18.65 9.49
N SER A 199 2.59 -19.84 9.02
CA SER A 199 3.56 -19.98 7.93
C SER A 199 3.14 -19.32 6.60
N GLU A 200 1.86 -18.93 6.44
CA GLU A 200 1.40 -18.23 5.24
C GLU A 200 1.78 -16.74 5.22
N GLY A 201 2.15 -16.18 6.38
CA GLY A 201 2.37 -14.75 6.55
C GLY A 201 1.12 -13.89 6.27
N ARG A 202 1.16 -12.63 6.66
CA ARG A 202 0.07 -11.69 6.34
C ARG A 202 0.28 -11.07 4.97
N LEU A 203 -0.57 -11.41 4.01
CA LEU A 203 -0.60 -10.78 2.69
C LEU A 203 -1.48 -9.53 2.73
N ILE A 204 -0.92 -8.42 2.25
CA ILE A 204 -1.55 -7.11 2.18
C ILE A 204 -1.60 -6.67 0.72
N ASP A 205 -2.80 -6.38 0.22
CA ASP A 205 -2.99 -5.85 -1.13
C ASP A 205 -2.52 -4.39 -1.20
N ALA A 206 -1.44 -4.14 -1.93
CA ALA A 206 -0.88 -2.81 -2.13
C ALA A 206 -1.54 -2.02 -3.28
N LYS A 207 -2.49 -2.63 -4.02
CA LYS A 207 -3.37 -1.99 -5.01
C LYS A 207 -2.66 -1.15 -6.07
N GLY A 208 -1.42 -1.51 -6.43
CA GLY A 208 -0.65 -0.78 -7.42
C GLY A 208 -0.13 0.58 -6.92
N VAL A 209 0.02 0.77 -5.63
CA VAL A 209 0.58 2.01 -5.07
C VAL A 209 2.03 2.21 -5.53
N ARG A 210 2.40 3.46 -5.85
CA ARG A 210 3.78 3.80 -6.17
C ARG A 210 4.50 4.29 -4.91
N ALA A 211 5.57 3.58 -4.52
CA ALA A 211 6.37 3.92 -3.34
C ALA A 211 7.81 3.43 -3.48
N ARG A 212 8.72 3.98 -2.66
CA ARG A 212 10.10 3.51 -2.49
C ARG A 212 10.32 2.85 -1.13
N TYR A 213 9.66 3.35 -0.09
CA TYR A 213 9.84 2.87 1.28
C TYR A 213 8.60 2.14 1.76
N VAL A 214 8.83 1.05 2.47
CA VAL A 214 7.79 0.27 3.15
C VAL A 214 8.15 0.20 4.62
N ARG A 215 7.24 0.64 5.52
CA ARG A 215 7.45 0.59 6.97
C ARG A 215 6.34 -0.21 7.61
N LEU A 216 6.76 -1.13 8.48
CA LEU A 216 5.87 -2.00 9.23
C LEU A 216 6.07 -1.73 10.72
N TYR A 217 4.97 -1.59 11.45
CA TYR A 217 4.95 -1.36 12.89
C TYR A 217 4.32 -2.56 13.59
N SER A 218 4.72 -2.78 14.84
CA SER A 218 4.06 -3.67 15.79
C SER A 218 4.34 -3.20 17.23
N ASN A 219 3.50 -3.63 18.19
CA ASN A 219 3.55 -3.18 19.58
C ASN A 219 3.41 -4.38 20.53
N GLY A 220 4.38 -5.29 20.48
CA GLY A 220 4.32 -6.56 21.20
C GLY A 220 3.31 -7.53 20.62
N ASN A 221 3.05 -8.60 21.36
CA ASN A 221 2.16 -9.67 20.91
C ASN A 221 1.46 -10.34 22.12
N THR A 222 0.57 -11.28 21.85
CA THR A 222 -0.21 -11.99 22.89
C THR A 222 0.61 -12.83 23.86
N THR A 223 1.92 -13.02 23.61
CA THR A 223 2.81 -13.84 24.44
C THR A 223 3.85 -13.00 25.18
N SER A 224 4.30 -11.87 24.60
CA SER A 224 5.32 -11.00 25.17
C SER A 224 5.16 -9.55 24.69
N ALA A 225 5.85 -8.63 25.35
CA ALA A 225 5.92 -7.23 24.91
C ALA A 225 6.89 -7.00 23.74
N LEU A 226 7.59 -8.03 23.25
CA LEU A 226 8.63 -7.94 22.22
C LEU A 226 8.05 -8.01 20.81
N ASN A 227 8.80 -7.47 19.86
CA ASN A 227 8.42 -7.41 18.45
C ASN A 227 9.38 -8.28 17.64
N HIS A 228 8.84 -9.12 16.76
CA HIS A 228 9.64 -10.05 16.00
C HIS A 228 9.33 -9.90 14.52
N TYR A 229 10.34 -9.85 13.67
CA TYR A 229 10.19 -9.88 12.21
C TYR A 229 11.06 -11.00 11.66
N VAL A 230 10.44 -11.92 10.92
CA VAL A 230 11.12 -13.01 10.22
C VAL A 230 11.48 -12.57 8.82
N GLU A 231 10.49 -12.11 8.04
CA GLU A 231 10.69 -11.71 6.65
C GLU A 231 9.62 -10.71 6.20
N VAL A 232 10.02 -9.81 5.33
CA VAL A 232 9.12 -8.90 4.61
C VAL A 232 9.41 -9.00 3.11
N GLU A 233 8.44 -9.51 2.35
CA GLU A 233 8.49 -9.52 0.89
C GLU A 233 7.61 -8.40 0.33
N VAL A 234 8.12 -7.70 -0.68
CA VAL A 234 7.40 -6.61 -1.36
C VAL A 234 7.35 -6.91 -2.84
N PHE A 235 6.18 -7.26 -3.32
CA PHE A 235 5.98 -7.64 -4.71
C PHE A 235 5.53 -6.47 -5.55
N GLY A 236 6.28 -6.21 -6.62
CA GLY A 236 6.03 -5.05 -7.48
C GLY A 236 6.76 -5.11 -8.81
N ARG A 237 6.68 -3.98 -9.53
CA ARG A 237 7.37 -3.74 -10.82
C ARG A 237 8.03 -2.36 -10.78
N LYS A 238 9.24 -2.27 -11.33
CA LYS A 238 9.97 -1.00 -11.52
C LYS A 238 9.48 -0.27 -12.76
#